data_59595e7cd656b33dba4cfed6fabd3b65
#
_entry.id   59595e7cd656b33dba4cfed6fabd3b65
#
_cell.length_a   1.000
_cell.length_b   1.000
_cell.length_c   1.000
_cell.angle_alpha   90.00
_cell.angle_beta   90.00
_cell.angle_gamma   90.00
#
_symmetry.space_group_name_H-M   'P 1'
#
loop_
_entity.id
_entity.type
_entity.pdbx_description
1 polymer ?
#
loop_
_entity_poly.entity_id
_entity_poly.type
_entity_poly.pdbx_seq_one_letter_code
_entity_poly.pdbx_strand_id
1 'polypeptide(L)'
;MDVSEAVDSRLSVREFLKDPVGDQLISELLEKSSRSASGGNLQPWKIYVINNEAMDSFHKFQQEWSDPETPAYAIYPEDLKEPYKTSRFEVGVQMYSILDIGREDKEGRFKQMLRNYDFF
;
A
#
# COMPACT_ATOMS: atom_id res chain seq x y z
N MET A 1 6.34 9.34 -22.17
CA MET A 1 5.63 8.12 -21.74
C MET A 1 4.20 8.26 -22.20
N ASP A 2 3.73 7.38 -23.03
CA ASP A 2 2.32 7.32 -23.40
C ASP A 2 1.50 6.53 -22.35
N VAL A 3 0.19 6.43 -22.55
CA VAL A 3 -0.70 5.76 -21.59
C VAL A 3 -0.40 4.27 -21.49
N SER A 4 -0.10 3.60 -22.61
CA SER A 4 0.21 2.17 -22.63
C SER A 4 1.51 1.91 -21.88
N GLU A 5 2.56 2.69 -22.17
CA GLU A 5 3.83 2.60 -21.44
C GLU A 5 3.66 2.82 -19.93
N ALA A 6 2.80 3.77 -19.52
CA ALA A 6 2.53 4.02 -18.12
C ALA A 6 1.84 2.82 -17.42
N VAL A 7 0.92 2.17 -18.12
CA VAL A 7 0.23 0.97 -17.60
C VAL A 7 1.19 -0.22 -17.52
N ASP A 8 1.96 -0.47 -18.57
CA ASP A 8 2.86 -1.61 -18.67
C ASP A 8 4.04 -1.51 -17.69
N SER A 9 4.52 -0.30 -17.42
CA SER A 9 5.62 -0.05 -16.48
C SER A 9 5.22 0.02 -15.02
N ARG A 10 3.91 0.02 -14.71
CA ARG A 10 3.43 0.16 -13.33
C ARG A 10 3.81 -1.05 -12.48
N LEU A 11 4.44 -0.80 -11.36
CA LEU A 11 4.74 -1.79 -10.33
C LEU A 11 4.05 -1.41 -9.00
N SER A 12 3.71 -2.43 -8.21
CA SER A 12 3.25 -2.23 -6.84
C SER A 12 4.45 -2.30 -5.91
N VAL A 13 5.13 -1.18 -5.71
CA VAL A 13 6.28 -1.09 -4.79
C VAL A 13 5.77 -1.10 -3.36
N ARG A 14 6.38 -1.93 -2.50
CA ARG A 14 6.03 -2.09 -1.08
C ARG A 14 7.26 -2.14 -0.17
N GLU A 15 8.38 -1.65 -0.65
CA GLU A 15 9.58 -1.44 0.14
C GLU A 15 10.30 -0.23 -0.42
N PHE A 16 10.53 0.77 0.41
CA PHE A 16 11.10 2.05 0.02
C PHE A 16 12.46 2.26 0.69
N LEU A 17 13.30 3.02 0.02
CA LEU A 17 14.55 3.50 0.61
C LEU A 17 14.24 4.57 1.67
N LYS A 18 15.19 4.76 2.58
CA LYS A 18 15.11 5.83 3.58
C LYS A 18 15.63 7.18 3.07
N ASP A 19 15.73 7.32 1.76
CA ASP A 19 16.18 8.57 1.16
C ASP A 19 15.12 9.66 1.34
N PRO A 20 15.48 10.86 1.76
CA PRO A 20 14.54 11.93 1.98
C PRO A 20 13.90 12.37 0.66
N VAL A 21 12.60 12.58 0.67
CA VAL A 21 11.87 13.16 -0.46
C VAL A 21 11.73 14.66 -0.24
N GLY A 22 12.18 15.45 -1.21
CA GLY A 22 12.16 16.91 -1.11
C GLY A 22 10.73 17.47 -1.21
N ASP A 23 10.42 18.48 -0.41
CA ASP A 23 9.11 19.11 -0.32
C ASP A 23 8.62 19.68 -1.67
N GLN A 24 9.53 20.16 -2.50
CA GLN A 24 9.19 20.65 -3.84
C GLN A 24 8.61 19.53 -4.70
N LEU A 25 9.22 18.35 -4.71
CA LEU A 25 8.71 17.20 -5.47
C LEU A 25 7.33 16.78 -4.97
N ILE A 26 7.14 16.75 -3.66
CA ILE A 26 5.85 16.42 -3.04
C ILE A 26 4.79 17.43 -3.48
N SER A 27 5.09 18.72 -3.42
CA SER A 27 4.19 19.80 -3.85
C SER A 27 3.80 19.67 -5.32
N GLU A 28 4.76 19.40 -6.21
CA GLU A 28 4.49 19.20 -7.64
C GLU A 28 3.60 17.98 -7.90
N LEU A 29 3.81 16.88 -7.16
CA LEU A 29 2.98 15.67 -7.27
C LEU A 29 1.55 15.94 -6.79
N LEU A 30 1.38 16.66 -5.69
CA LEU A 30 0.08 17.04 -5.15
C LEU A 30 -0.68 17.97 -6.10
N GLU A 31 -0.01 18.96 -6.67
CA GLU A 31 -0.60 19.85 -7.65
C GLU A 31 -1.10 19.08 -8.88
N LYS A 32 -0.29 18.16 -9.42
CA LYS A 32 -0.72 17.30 -10.53
C LYS A 32 -1.88 16.39 -10.15
N SER A 33 -1.82 15.78 -8.96
CA SER A 33 -2.85 14.87 -8.47
C SER A 33 -4.18 15.57 -8.18
N SER A 34 -4.15 16.86 -7.82
CA SER A 34 -5.35 17.65 -7.56
C SER A 34 -6.25 17.85 -8.80
N ARG A 35 -5.71 17.57 -9.99
CA ARG A 35 -6.48 17.57 -11.25
C ARG A 35 -7.36 16.34 -11.44
N SER A 36 -7.33 15.38 -10.50
CA SER A 36 -8.19 14.20 -10.54
C SER A 36 -9.66 14.60 -10.54
N ALA A 37 -10.48 13.84 -11.28
CA ALA A 37 -11.91 14.08 -11.34
C ALA A 37 -12.57 13.83 -9.98
N SER A 38 -13.58 14.65 -9.67
CA SER A 38 -14.44 14.45 -8.49
C SER A 38 -15.90 14.72 -8.84
N GLY A 39 -16.82 14.12 -8.11
CA GLY A 39 -18.26 14.31 -8.30
C GLY A 39 -18.62 15.79 -8.19
N GLY A 40 -19.23 16.37 -9.25
CA GLY A 40 -19.54 17.80 -9.30
C GLY A 40 -18.33 18.73 -9.19
N ASN A 41 -17.12 18.22 -9.40
CA ASN A 41 -15.86 18.95 -9.20
C ASN A 41 -15.71 19.54 -7.79
N LEU A 42 -16.22 18.85 -6.78
CA LEU A 42 -16.20 19.33 -5.39
C LEU A 42 -14.80 19.32 -4.78
N GLN A 43 -13.89 18.50 -5.32
CA GLN A 43 -12.50 18.38 -4.84
C GLN A 43 -12.42 18.21 -3.30
N PRO A 44 -13.07 17.18 -2.72
CA PRO A 44 -13.29 17.10 -1.27
C PRO A 44 -12.10 16.53 -0.49
N TRP A 45 -10.97 16.31 -1.15
CA TRP A 45 -9.81 15.72 -0.53
C TRP A 45 -9.17 16.66 0.48
N LYS A 46 -8.82 16.06 1.61
CA LYS A 46 -7.91 16.63 2.60
C LYS A 46 -6.68 15.73 2.62
N ILE A 47 -5.52 16.28 2.29
CA ILE A 47 -4.29 15.52 2.14
C ILE A 47 -3.35 15.89 3.28
N TYR A 48 -2.90 14.89 4.01
CA TYR A 48 -1.86 15.01 5.02
C TYR A 48 -0.59 14.34 4.49
N VAL A 49 0.50 15.07 4.50
CA VAL A 49 1.81 14.55 4.08
C VAL A 49 2.64 14.31 5.32
N ILE A 50 3.12 13.09 5.45
CA ILE A 50 4.05 12.69 6.51
C ILE A 50 5.33 12.23 5.82
N ASN A 51 6.43 12.91 6.05
CA ASN A 51 7.72 12.56 5.46
C ASN A 51 8.89 12.92 6.39
N ASN A 52 10.08 12.50 6.00
CA ASN A 52 11.34 12.81 6.68
C ASN A 52 11.25 12.56 8.19
N GLU A 53 11.58 13.55 9.02
CA GLU A 53 11.60 13.43 10.49
C GLU A 53 10.23 13.09 11.10
N ALA A 54 9.14 13.43 10.43
CA ALA A 54 7.80 13.11 10.91
C ALA A 54 7.46 11.62 10.79
N MET A 55 8.18 10.87 9.95
CA MET A 55 7.96 9.42 9.77
C MET A 55 8.25 8.65 11.06
N ASP A 56 9.33 8.97 11.78
CA ASP A 56 9.65 8.31 13.05
C ASP A 56 8.54 8.47 14.09
N SER A 57 7.97 9.68 14.17
CA SER A 57 6.85 9.97 15.06
C SER A 57 5.58 9.21 14.65
N PHE A 58 5.35 9.09 13.35
CA PHE A 58 4.21 8.33 12.81
C PHE A 58 4.35 6.83 13.08
N HIS A 59 5.53 6.24 12.86
CA HIS A 59 5.78 4.84 13.18
C HIS A 59 5.62 4.55 14.68
N LYS A 60 6.10 5.46 15.53
CA LYS A 60 5.89 5.34 16.97
C LYS A 60 4.40 5.37 17.32
N PHE A 61 3.64 6.30 16.74
CA PHE A 61 2.19 6.35 16.92
C PHE A 61 1.52 5.04 16.50
N GLN A 62 1.88 4.47 15.34
CA GLN A 62 1.32 3.20 14.88
C GLN A 62 1.61 2.05 15.86
N GLN A 63 2.83 1.98 16.43
CA GLN A 63 3.20 0.94 17.39
C GLN A 63 2.45 1.08 18.72
N GLU A 64 2.13 2.31 19.12
CA GLU A 64 1.40 2.62 20.35
C GLU A 64 -0.13 2.54 20.17
N TRP A 65 -0.61 2.47 18.93
CA TRP A 65 -2.03 2.39 18.63
C TRP A 65 -2.62 1.06 19.10
N SER A 66 -3.55 1.12 20.03
CA SER A 66 -4.19 -0.04 20.64
C SER A 66 -5.69 -0.12 20.45
N ASP A 67 -6.30 0.84 19.79
CA ASP A 67 -7.73 0.82 19.55
C ASP A 67 -8.08 -0.30 18.56
N PRO A 68 -9.14 -1.08 18.81
CA PRO A 68 -9.54 -2.14 17.92
C PRO A 68 -10.01 -1.57 16.58
N GLU A 69 -9.42 -2.05 15.50
CA GLU A 69 -9.90 -1.76 14.16
C GLU A 69 -11.15 -2.59 13.86
N THR A 70 -12.22 -1.91 13.49
CA THR A 70 -13.40 -2.59 12.96
C THR A 70 -13.44 -2.38 11.46
N PRO A 71 -13.11 -3.39 10.65
CA PRO A 71 -13.12 -3.23 9.21
C PRO A 71 -14.55 -2.94 8.72
N ALA A 72 -14.69 -1.95 7.85
CA ALA A 72 -15.99 -1.59 7.28
C ALA A 72 -16.55 -2.70 6.37
N TYR A 73 -15.66 -3.54 5.82
CA TYR A 73 -16.00 -4.67 4.95
C TYR A 73 -14.85 -5.68 4.93
N ALA A 74 -15.13 -6.90 4.52
CA ALA A 74 -14.08 -7.92 4.34
C ALA A 74 -13.18 -7.56 3.15
N ILE A 75 -11.85 -7.65 3.33
CA ILE A 75 -10.84 -7.39 2.27
C ILE A 75 -11.09 -8.30 1.05
N TYR A 76 -11.49 -9.53 1.30
CA TYR A 76 -11.86 -10.50 0.26
C TYR A 76 -13.28 -10.98 0.50
N PRO A 77 -14.06 -11.24 -0.57
CA PRO A 77 -15.37 -11.90 -0.44
C PRO A 77 -15.21 -13.23 0.31
N GLU A 78 -16.12 -13.52 1.24
CA GLU A 78 -16.11 -14.77 2.01
C GLU A 78 -16.20 -16.01 1.11
N ASP A 79 -16.97 -15.91 0.03
CA ASP A 79 -17.17 -16.98 -0.95
C ASP A 79 -16.47 -16.65 -2.28
N LEU A 80 -15.14 -16.50 -2.23
CA LEU A 80 -14.35 -16.23 -3.42
C LEU A 80 -14.36 -17.42 -4.37
N LYS A 81 -14.87 -17.22 -5.59
CA LYS A 81 -15.06 -18.22 -6.63
C LYS A 81 -13.87 -18.31 -7.60
N GLU A 82 -13.83 -19.41 -8.37
CA GLU A 82 -12.91 -19.51 -9.50
C GLU A 82 -13.31 -18.52 -10.64
N PRO A 83 -12.36 -17.98 -11.38
CA PRO A 83 -10.89 -18.19 -11.30
C PRO A 83 -10.17 -17.33 -10.23
N TYR A 84 -10.85 -16.44 -9.55
CA TYR A 84 -10.25 -15.47 -8.62
C TYR A 84 -9.57 -16.13 -7.42
N LYS A 85 -10.10 -17.25 -6.95
CA LYS A 85 -9.51 -18.04 -5.87
C LYS A 85 -8.15 -18.59 -6.27
N THR A 86 -8.04 -19.17 -7.46
CA THR A 86 -6.78 -19.65 -8.02
C THR A 86 -5.79 -18.51 -8.22
N SER A 87 -6.18 -17.40 -8.82
CA SER A 87 -5.29 -16.24 -9.04
C SER A 87 -4.72 -15.69 -7.74
N ARG A 88 -5.55 -15.59 -6.69
CA ARG A 88 -5.10 -15.16 -5.35
C ARG A 88 -4.10 -16.14 -4.75
N PHE A 89 -4.34 -17.44 -4.89
CA PHE A 89 -3.45 -18.47 -4.40
C PHE A 89 -2.09 -18.43 -5.10
N GLU A 90 -2.08 -18.33 -6.42
CA GLU A 90 -0.86 -18.30 -7.25
C GLU A 90 0.01 -17.08 -6.92
N VAL A 91 -0.57 -15.90 -6.82
CA VAL A 91 0.15 -14.68 -6.39
C VAL A 91 0.78 -14.88 -5.01
N GLY A 92 0.07 -15.48 -4.07
CA GLY A 92 0.62 -15.78 -2.75
C GLY A 92 1.80 -16.76 -2.82
N VAL A 93 1.68 -17.82 -3.62
CA VAL A 93 2.77 -18.79 -3.80
C VAL A 93 4.00 -18.14 -4.41
N GLN A 94 3.84 -17.34 -5.46
CA GLN A 94 4.95 -16.63 -6.11
C GLN A 94 5.64 -15.68 -5.16
N MET A 95 4.87 -14.83 -4.45
CA MET A 95 5.40 -13.85 -3.51
C MET A 95 6.22 -14.52 -2.39
N TYR A 96 5.64 -15.52 -1.72
CA TYR A 96 6.33 -16.19 -0.62
C TYR A 96 7.55 -17.01 -1.09
N SER A 97 7.52 -17.54 -2.32
CA SER A 97 8.68 -18.20 -2.90
C SER A 97 9.84 -17.23 -3.16
N ILE A 98 9.54 -16.02 -3.66
CA ILE A 98 10.56 -14.99 -3.89
C ILE A 98 11.16 -14.50 -2.56
N LEU A 99 10.35 -14.41 -1.53
CA LEU A 99 10.75 -13.96 -0.19
C LEU A 99 11.41 -15.06 0.66
N ASP A 100 11.53 -16.28 0.12
CA ASP A 100 12.02 -17.46 0.84
C ASP A 100 11.28 -17.74 2.16
N ILE A 101 9.96 -17.49 2.17
CA ILE A 101 9.08 -17.75 3.31
C ILE A 101 8.31 -19.03 3.08
N GLY A 102 8.70 -20.10 3.76
CA GLY A 102 8.10 -21.42 3.63
C GLY A 102 6.61 -21.45 4.01
N ARG A 103 5.91 -22.50 3.54
CA ARG A 103 4.48 -22.64 3.86
C ARG A 103 4.22 -22.87 5.36
N GLU A 104 5.17 -23.52 6.04
CA GLU A 104 5.10 -23.82 7.46
C GLU A 104 5.53 -22.66 8.36
N ASP A 105 6.22 -21.66 7.79
CA ASP A 105 6.62 -20.44 8.50
C ASP A 105 5.43 -19.47 8.59
N LYS A 106 4.53 -19.78 9.51
CA LYS A 106 3.33 -18.97 9.76
C LYS A 106 3.68 -17.59 10.32
N GLU A 107 4.73 -17.51 11.12
CA GLU A 107 5.19 -16.25 11.71
C GLU A 107 5.76 -15.32 10.65
N GLY A 108 6.65 -15.81 9.79
CA GLY A 108 7.19 -15.04 8.67
C GLY A 108 6.10 -14.57 7.71
N ARG A 109 5.11 -15.40 7.42
CA ARG A 109 3.94 -15.02 6.60
C ARG A 109 3.09 -13.95 7.25
N PHE A 110 2.87 -14.04 8.55
CA PHE A 110 2.13 -13.03 9.30
C PHE A 110 2.88 -11.70 9.33
N LYS A 111 4.19 -11.71 9.60
CA LYS A 111 5.04 -10.52 9.55
C LYS A 111 5.01 -9.86 8.16
N GLN A 112 5.10 -10.67 7.09
CA GLN A 112 5.01 -10.15 5.73
C GLN A 112 3.64 -9.52 5.44
N MET A 113 2.57 -10.09 5.95
CA MET A 113 1.23 -9.50 5.81
C MET A 113 1.13 -8.16 6.52
N LEU A 114 1.69 -8.04 7.72
CA LEU A 114 1.70 -6.79 8.49
C LEU A 114 2.46 -5.66 7.78
N ARG A 115 3.45 -5.97 6.94
CA ARG A 115 4.16 -4.96 6.13
C ARG A 115 3.25 -4.18 5.18
N ASN A 116 2.04 -4.64 4.92
CA ASN A 116 1.06 -3.83 4.18
C ASN A 116 0.62 -2.55 4.94
N TYR A 117 0.95 -2.46 6.23
CA TYR A 117 0.61 -1.32 7.08
C TYR A 117 1.80 -0.38 7.37
N ASP A 118 3.02 -0.82 7.08
CA ASP A 118 4.26 -0.12 7.41
C ASP A 118 5.36 -0.22 6.34
N PHE A 119 4.97 -0.35 5.07
CA PHE A 119 5.93 -0.50 3.96
C PHE A 119 6.59 0.82 3.51
N PHE A 120 6.30 1.93 4.12
CA PHE A 120 6.80 3.28 3.85
C PHE A 120 7.77 3.78 4.92
#